data_8aa0fc735afe785cf6b79ada1b874440
#
_entry.id   8aa0fc735afe785cf6b79ada1b874440
#
_cell.length_a   1.000
_cell.length_b   1.000
_cell.length_c   1.000
_cell.angle_alpha   90.00
_cell.angle_beta   90.00
_cell.angle_gamma   90.00
#
_symmetry.space_group_name_H-M   'P 1'
#
loop_
_entity.id
_entity.type
_entity.pdbx_description
1 polymer ?
#
loop_
_entity_poly.entity_id
_entity_poly.type
_entity_poly.pdbx_seq_one_letter_code
_entity_poly.pdbx_strand_id
1 'polypeptide(L)'
;MIKIKPLDVLLWTFRRNENDIVNLYNVLSPVMQLASGGNMLNFGYWENGSTTPITAQQALCSKVGKLGELDSAKNMIDVGSGVAGPARFWSNEYPELDIICVNTNFTQLQNAVSGKNLERINQHNSQSA
;
A
#
# COMPACT_ATOMS: atom_id res chain seq x y z
N MET A 1 -5.82 18.51 -8.95
CA MET A 1 -4.45 19.07 -9.15
C MET A 1 -3.71 18.94 -7.82
N ILE A 2 -2.66 18.13 -7.78
CA ILE A 2 -1.87 17.89 -6.58
C ILE A 2 -1.05 19.15 -6.29
N LYS A 3 -1.27 19.81 -5.14
CA LYS A 3 -0.54 21.01 -4.73
C LYS A 3 0.48 20.64 -3.65
N ILE A 4 1.72 20.41 -4.03
CA ILE A 4 2.85 20.28 -3.10
C ILE A 4 3.43 21.68 -2.88
N LYS A 5 3.45 22.15 -1.64
CA LYS A 5 4.08 23.44 -1.30
C LYS A 5 5.56 23.20 -1.01
N PRO A 6 6.46 24.12 -1.38
CA PRO A 6 7.90 24.02 -1.05
C PRO A 6 8.16 23.82 0.45
N LEU A 7 7.33 24.42 1.30
CA LEU A 7 7.39 24.25 2.75
C LEU A 7 7.12 22.79 3.18
N ASP A 8 6.20 22.09 2.51
CA ASP A 8 5.90 20.69 2.84
C ASP A 8 7.13 19.82 2.60
N VAL A 9 7.84 20.04 1.47
CA VAL A 9 9.09 19.33 1.15
C VAL A 9 10.17 19.58 2.20
N LEU A 10 10.32 20.83 2.66
CA LEU A 10 11.27 21.17 3.72
C LEU A 10 10.90 20.47 5.04
N LEU A 11 9.64 20.49 5.42
CA LEU A 11 9.13 19.85 6.65
C LEU A 11 9.29 18.34 6.63
N TRP A 12 9.29 17.69 5.46
CA TRP A 12 9.54 16.25 5.35
C TRP A 12 10.93 15.83 5.87
N THR A 13 11.89 16.73 5.85
CA THR A 13 13.24 16.49 6.39
C THR A 13 13.29 16.48 7.92
N PHE A 14 12.32 17.12 8.58
CA PHE A 14 12.28 17.30 10.04
C PHE A 14 11.17 16.51 10.73
N ARG A 15 10.84 15.33 10.21
CA ARG A 15 9.82 14.45 10.81
C ARG A 15 10.20 14.05 12.23
N ARG A 16 9.31 14.32 13.19
CA ARG A 16 9.56 14.09 14.62
C ARG A 16 8.52 13.20 15.28
N ASN A 17 7.35 13.02 14.64
CA ASN A 17 6.22 12.29 15.22
C ASN A 17 5.39 11.58 14.15
N GLU A 18 4.43 10.76 14.60
CA GLU A 18 3.54 9.98 13.76
C GLU A 18 2.68 10.83 12.81
N ASN A 19 2.18 11.98 13.31
CA ASN A 19 1.36 12.90 12.51
C ASN A 19 2.14 13.46 11.30
N ASP A 20 3.44 13.71 11.46
CA ASP A 20 4.29 14.17 10.35
C ASP A 20 4.44 13.08 9.28
N ILE A 21 4.48 11.82 9.68
CA ILE A 21 4.53 10.68 8.76
C ILE A 21 3.20 10.54 8.02
N VAL A 22 2.07 10.61 8.74
CA VAL A 22 0.72 10.57 8.14
C VAL A 22 0.54 11.69 7.12
N ASN A 23 0.93 12.93 7.47
CA ASN A 23 0.85 14.08 6.58
C ASN A 23 1.72 13.91 5.33
N LEU A 24 2.93 13.37 5.48
CA LEU A 24 3.79 13.06 4.34
C LEU A 24 3.08 12.12 3.36
N TYR A 25 2.58 11.00 3.85
CA TYR A 25 1.94 10.00 2.99
C TYR A 25 0.63 10.50 2.39
N ASN A 26 -0.12 11.37 3.06
CA ASN A 26 -1.31 12.01 2.50
C ASN A 26 -0.98 12.87 1.26
N VAL A 27 0.20 13.50 1.23
CA VAL A 27 0.65 14.31 0.10
C VAL A 27 1.37 13.45 -0.95
N LEU A 28 2.22 12.52 -0.52
CA LEU A 28 3.09 11.75 -1.40
C LEU A 28 2.35 10.61 -2.11
N SER A 29 1.41 9.92 -1.45
CA SER A 29 0.73 8.77 -2.03
C SER A 29 0.02 9.07 -3.35
N PRO A 30 -0.75 10.16 -3.51
CA PRO A 30 -1.37 10.50 -4.79
C PRO A 30 -0.34 10.76 -5.91
N VAL A 31 0.82 11.34 -5.56
CA VAL A 31 1.91 11.57 -6.53
C VAL A 31 2.51 10.24 -6.99
N MET A 32 2.80 9.35 -6.04
CA MET A 32 3.35 8.02 -6.35
C MET A 32 2.38 7.18 -7.17
N GLN A 33 1.08 7.21 -6.84
CA GLN A 33 0.04 6.53 -7.61
C GLN A 33 -0.02 7.03 -9.05
N LEU A 34 0.04 8.35 -9.25
CA LEU A 34 0.06 8.94 -10.59
C LEU A 34 1.33 8.55 -11.36
N ALA A 35 2.49 8.58 -10.71
CA ALA A 35 3.76 8.26 -11.33
C ALA A 35 3.92 6.76 -11.67
N SER A 36 3.39 5.87 -10.83
CA SER A 36 3.47 4.43 -11.04
C SER A 36 2.33 3.87 -11.90
N GLY A 37 1.26 4.63 -12.08
CA GLY A 37 0.05 4.18 -12.79
C GLY A 37 -0.82 3.20 -12.01
N GLY A 38 -0.62 3.06 -10.69
CA GLY A 38 -1.36 2.10 -9.86
C GLY A 38 -1.44 2.46 -8.38
N ASN A 39 -2.06 1.57 -7.60
CA ASN A 39 -2.29 1.76 -6.17
C ASN A 39 -1.20 1.12 -5.28
N MET A 40 -0.12 0.66 -5.85
CA MET A 40 1.01 0.14 -5.09
C MET A 40 2.01 1.25 -4.79
N LEU A 41 2.50 1.32 -3.54
CA LEU A 41 3.44 2.35 -3.09
C LEU A 41 4.86 1.78 -2.87
N ASN A 42 5.10 0.53 -3.29
CA ASN A 42 6.43 -0.09 -3.25
C ASN A 42 7.26 0.28 -4.50
N PHE A 43 8.57 0.11 -4.42
CA PHE A 43 9.50 0.45 -5.52
C PHE A 43 9.61 -0.63 -6.60
N GLY A 44 8.96 -1.81 -6.40
CA GLY A 44 8.97 -2.90 -7.34
C GLY A 44 10.23 -3.76 -7.33
N TYR A 45 10.15 -4.88 -8.06
CA TYR A 45 11.26 -5.81 -8.31
C TYR A 45 11.54 -5.84 -9.81
N TRP A 46 12.65 -5.26 -10.22
CA TRP A 46 13.00 -4.96 -11.60
C TRP A 46 13.86 -6.07 -12.22
N GLU A 47 13.36 -7.30 -12.22
CA GLU A 47 13.98 -8.43 -12.89
C GLU A 47 13.10 -8.95 -14.05
N ASN A 48 13.70 -9.69 -14.96
CA ASN A 48 13.02 -10.56 -15.95
C ASN A 48 11.92 -9.86 -16.78
N GLY A 49 12.22 -8.68 -17.32
CA GLY A 49 11.34 -8.01 -18.29
C GLY A 49 10.30 -7.07 -17.69
N SER A 50 10.39 -6.73 -16.40
CA SER A 50 9.61 -5.63 -15.86
C SER A 50 10.02 -4.31 -16.52
N THR A 51 9.16 -3.77 -17.38
CA THR A 51 9.43 -2.56 -18.17
C THR A 51 8.72 -1.33 -17.65
N THR A 52 7.78 -1.50 -16.73
CA THR A 52 6.99 -0.43 -16.14
C THR A 52 6.98 -0.52 -14.61
N PRO A 53 6.76 0.60 -13.90
CA PRO A 53 6.64 0.58 -12.44
C PRO A 53 5.58 -0.42 -11.94
N ILE A 54 4.41 -0.47 -12.58
CA ILE A 54 3.33 -1.37 -12.15
C ILE A 54 3.71 -2.84 -12.30
N THR A 55 4.37 -3.23 -13.39
CA THR A 55 4.82 -4.62 -13.58
C THR A 55 5.90 -5.02 -12.58
N ALA A 56 6.83 -4.09 -12.26
CA ALA A 56 7.84 -4.31 -11.23
C ALA A 56 7.23 -4.44 -9.82
N GLN A 57 6.21 -3.62 -9.51
CA GLN A 57 5.48 -3.68 -8.25
C GLN A 57 4.71 -4.98 -8.08
N GLN A 58 4.05 -5.47 -9.15
CA GLN A 58 3.39 -6.78 -9.17
C GLN A 58 4.40 -7.91 -9.04
N ALA A 59 5.54 -7.84 -9.71
CA ALA A 59 6.61 -8.83 -9.58
C ALA A 59 7.14 -8.92 -8.14
N LEU A 60 7.26 -7.79 -7.43
CA LEU A 60 7.61 -7.79 -6.01
C LEU A 60 6.54 -8.50 -5.18
N CYS A 61 5.26 -8.18 -5.39
CA CYS A 61 4.16 -8.83 -4.67
C CYS A 61 4.13 -10.35 -4.92
N SER A 62 4.30 -10.79 -6.17
CA SER A 62 4.38 -12.22 -6.51
C SER A 62 5.56 -12.90 -5.81
N LYS A 63 6.73 -12.25 -5.78
CA LYS A 63 7.91 -12.80 -5.10
C LYS A 63 7.69 -12.92 -3.59
N VAL A 64 7.14 -11.89 -2.96
CA VAL A 64 6.82 -11.91 -1.52
C VAL A 64 5.77 -12.97 -1.22
N GLY A 65 4.71 -13.08 -2.04
CA GLY A 65 3.67 -14.09 -1.88
C GLY A 65 4.22 -15.52 -1.95
N LYS A 66 5.10 -15.80 -2.91
CA LYS A 66 5.76 -17.12 -3.02
C LYS A 66 6.68 -17.42 -1.83
N LEU A 67 7.49 -16.44 -1.40
CA LEU A 67 8.37 -16.62 -0.25
C LEU A 67 7.62 -16.76 1.08
N GLY A 68 6.45 -16.13 1.18
CA GLY A 68 5.55 -16.24 2.33
C GLY A 68 4.58 -17.41 2.27
N GLU A 69 4.68 -18.27 1.23
CA GLU A 69 3.82 -19.46 1.03
C GLU A 69 2.32 -19.12 1.10
N LEU A 70 1.93 -17.97 0.52
CA LEU A 70 0.55 -17.46 0.60
C LEU A 70 -0.47 -18.36 -0.11
N ASP A 71 -0.04 -19.23 -1.01
CA ASP A 71 -0.86 -20.24 -1.66
C ASP A 71 -1.42 -21.31 -0.69
N SER A 72 -0.71 -21.56 0.42
CA SER A 72 -1.13 -22.48 1.47
C SER A 72 -1.68 -21.79 2.72
N ALA A 73 -1.48 -20.47 2.83
CA ALA A 73 -1.95 -19.68 3.97
C ALA A 73 -3.48 -19.49 3.94
N LYS A 74 -4.10 -19.43 5.12
CA LYS A 74 -5.53 -19.11 5.27
C LYS A 74 -5.75 -17.68 5.73
N ASN A 75 -4.82 -17.12 6.49
CA ASN A 75 -4.92 -15.78 7.05
C ASN A 75 -3.58 -15.06 6.95
N MET A 76 -3.62 -13.76 6.67
CA MET A 76 -2.47 -12.88 6.61
C MET A 76 -2.79 -11.52 7.26
N ILE A 77 -1.80 -10.91 7.88
CA ILE A 77 -1.88 -9.52 8.33
C ILE A 77 -0.88 -8.70 7.51
N ASP A 78 -1.38 -7.67 6.82
CA ASP A 78 -0.58 -6.68 6.08
C ASP A 78 -0.42 -5.43 6.95
N VAL A 79 0.74 -5.31 7.63
CA VAL A 79 1.05 -4.19 8.52
C VAL A 79 1.69 -3.05 7.74
N GLY A 80 1.09 -1.85 7.84
CA GLY A 80 1.50 -0.72 7.02
C GLY A 80 0.93 -0.81 5.59
N SER A 81 -0.25 -1.38 5.44
CA SER A 81 -0.90 -1.71 4.16
C SER A 81 -1.11 -0.52 3.21
N GLY A 82 -0.99 0.72 3.71
CA GLY A 82 -1.22 1.91 2.92
C GLY A 82 -2.63 1.94 2.31
N VAL A 83 -2.71 2.06 0.99
CA VAL A 83 -3.97 2.00 0.23
C VAL A 83 -4.35 0.57 -0.20
N ALA A 84 -3.78 -0.42 0.44
CA ALA A 84 -4.01 -1.85 0.23
C ALA A 84 -3.73 -2.35 -1.21
N GLY A 85 -2.77 -1.76 -1.90
CA GLY A 85 -2.39 -2.19 -3.25
C GLY A 85 -1.90 -3.64 -3.31
N PRO A 86 -0.86 -4.02 -2.53
CA PRO A 86 -0.39 -5.41 -2.43
C PRO A 86 -1.47 -6.37 -1.94
N ALA A 87 -2.24 -6.00 -0.92
CA ALA A 87 -3.31 -6.84 -0.39
C ALA A 87 -4.36 -7.19 -1.46
N ARG A 88 -4.75 -6.23 -2.31
CA ARG A 88 -5.62 -6.48 -3.46
C ARG A 88 -5.00 -7.42 -4.48
N PHE A 89 -3.73 -7.25 -4.75
CA PHE A 89 -3.01 -8.14 -5.65
C PHE A 89 -3.06 -9.58 -5.12
N TRP A 90 -2.71 -9.78 -3.84
CA TRP A 90 -2.73 -11.11 -3.23
C TRP A 90 -4.13 -11.71 -3.10
N SER A 91 -5.17 -10.91 -2.81
CA SER A 91 -6.55 -11.41 -2.76
C SER A 91 -7.06 -11.92 -4.12
N ASN A 92 -6.52 -11.39 -5.23
CA ASN A 92 -6.81 -11.91 -6.57
C ASN A 92 -6.00 -13.15 -6.91
N GLU A 93 -4.72 -13.21 -6.51
CA GLU A 93 -3.82 -14.34 -6.77
C GLU A 93 -4.15 -15.55 -5.88
N TYR A 94 -4.60 -15.30 -4.65
CA TYR A 94 -4.89 -16.31 -3.61
C TYR A 94 -6.32 -16.14 -3.07
N PRO A 95 -7.35 -16.64 -3.79
CA PRO A 95 -8.76 -16.37 -3.45
C PRO A 95 -9.22 -16.93 -2.10
N GLU A 96 -8.50 -17.91 -1.54
CA GLU A 96 -8.81 -18.52 -0.23
C GLU A 96 -8.12 -17.82 0.94
N LEU A 97 -7.29 -16.80 0.66
CA LEU A 97 -6.53 -16.08 1.68
C LEU A 97 -7.36 -14.93 2.25
N ASP A 98 -7.63 -14.95 3.56
CA ASP A 98 -8.19 -13.82 4.30
C ASP A 98 -7.08 -12.84 4.69
N ILE A 99 -7.23 -11.56 4.32
CA ILE A 99 -6.22 -10.53 4.55
C ILE A 99 -6.76 -9.45 5.48
N ILE A 100 -6.05 -9.21 6.58
CA ILE A 100 -6.31 -8.08 7.49
C ILE A 100 -5.29 -6.98 7.21
N CYS A 101 -5.76 -5.82 6.76
CA CYS A 101 -4.93 -4.64 6.54
C CYS A 101 -4.90 -3.74 7.78
N VAL A 102 -3.70 -3.41 8.25
CA VAL A 102 -3.49 -2.52 9.39
C VAL A 102 -2.64 -1.34 8.97
N ASN A 103 -3.09 -0.11 9.27
CA ASN A 103 -2.35 1.10 8.93
C ASN A 103 -2.62 2.21 9.95
N THR A 104 -1.62 3.03 10.24
CA THR A 104 -1.76 4.22 11.09
C THR A 104 -2.45 5.38 10.37
N ASN A 105 -2.41 5.41 9.04
CA ASN A 105 -3.04 6.43 8.23
C ASN A 105 -4.49 6.04 7.87
N PHE A 106 -5.44 6.57 8.65
CA PHE A 106 -6.87 6.29 8.45
C PHE A 106 -7.40 6.72 7.07
N THR A 107 -6.91 7.85 6.53
CA THR A 107 -7.31 8.31 5.19
C THR A 107 -6.92 7.30 4.10
N GLN A 108 -5.76 6.68 4.22
CA GLN A 108 -5.34 5.63 3.27
C GLN A 108 -6.25 4.39 3.39
N LEU A 109 -6.61 3.97 4.62
CA LEU A 109 -7.55 2.86 4.82
C LEU A 109 -8.93 3.16 4.24
N GLN A 110 -9.46 4.37 4.44
CA GLN A 110 -10.74 4.78 3.83
C GLN A 110 -10.68 4.73 2.30
N ASN A 111 -9.61 5.22 1.70
CA ASN A 111 -9.40 5.15 0.25
C ASN A 111 -9.28 3.70 -0.25
N ALA A 112 -8.72 2.83 0.58
CA ALA A 112 -8.65 1.40 0.29
C ALA A 112 -10.07 0.78 0.23
N VAL A 113 -10.99 1.13 1.14
CA VAL A 113 -12.39 0.60 1.17
C VAL A 113 -13.19 1.04 -0.04
N SER A 114 -12.96 2.26 -0.53
CA SER A 114 -13.75 2.85 -1.64
C SER A 114 -13.48 2.17 -3.01
N GLY A 115 -12.49 1.28 -3.11
CA GLY A 115 -12.19 0.51 -4.33
C GLY A 115 -13.05 -0.75 -4.43
N LYS A 116 -13.64 -1.01 -5.59
CA LYS A 116 -14.41 -2.24 -5.89
C LYS A 116 -13.53 -3.49 -5.63
N ASN A 117 -14.06 -4.51 -4.96
CA ASN A 117 -13.49 -5.83 -4.60
C ASN A 117 -12.82 -5.93 -3.23
N LEU A 118 -13.40 -5.32 -2.18
CA LEU A 118 -12.86 -5.34 -0.82
C LEU A 118 -13.67 -6.19 0.19
N GLU A 119 -14.57 -7.02 -0.26
CA GLU A 119 -15.42 -7.83 0.64
C GLU A 119 -14.61 -8.83 1.52
N ARG A 120 -13.33 -9.09 1.19
CA ARG A 120 -12.45 -10.00 1.91
C ARG A 120 -11.28 -9.33 2.65
N ILE A 121 -11.19 -7.99 2.64
CA ILE A 121 -10.12 -7.27 3.32
C ILE A 121 -10.68 -6.59 4.56
N ASN A 122 -10.37 -7.11 5.74
CA ASN A 122 -10.69 -6.49 7.01
C ASN A 122 -9.69 -5.37 7.32
N GLN A 123 -10.18 -4.22 7.77
CA GLN A 123 -9.34 -3.06 8.05
C GLN A 123 -9.39 -2.69 9.53
N HIS A 124 -8.22 -2.51 10.12
CA HIS A 124 -8.07 -2.06 11.50
C HIS A 124 -7.27 -0.76 11.57
N ASN A 125 -7.81 0.22 12.29
CA ASN A 125 -7.11 1.44 12.64
C ASN A 125 -6.50 1.31 14.03
N SER A 126 -5.20 1.57 14.16
CA SER A 126 -4.47 1.50 15.44
C SER A 126 -4.60 2.77 16.30
N GLN A 127 -5.44 3.75 15.91
CA GLN A 127 -5.61 5.02 16.65
C GLN A 127 -6.55 4.96 17.88
N SER A 128 -6.93 3.78 18.35
CA SER A 128 -7.73 3.63 19.57
C SER A 128 -6.91 3.05 20.73
N ALA A 129 -5.87 3.78 21.14
CA ALA A 129 -5.22 3.56 22.43
C ALA A 129 -4.73 4.92 22.99
#